data_0ed73ed6f0a2933bd39171c9bc3bb834
#
_entry.id   0ed73ed6f0a2933bd39171c9bc3bb834
#
_cell.length_a   1.000
_cell.length_b   1.000
_cell.length_c   1.000
_cell.angle_alpha   90.00
_cell.angle_beta   90.00
_cell.angle_gamma   90.00
#
_symmetry.space_group_name_H-M   'P 1'
#
loop_
_entity.id
_entity.type
_entity.pdbx_description
1 polymer ?
#
loop_
_entity_poly.entity_id
_entity_poly.type
_entity_poly.pdbx_seq_one_letter_code
_entity_poly.pdbx_strand_id
1 'polypeptide(L)'
;MFKGVPRPPAGRWWRGATAFLTLLGGLAALLLPATEAHAAPVSFTTGAARTDQNGNTLQLHGLGIIKVGDIWYGFGEDKTGETSSDTSFQDIACYSSTNLADWAYQGQALSRQSSGDLGPSRVVERPKVIYNKSTSTYVMYMHIDSRNYSEAKVGVATSSTPCGPYTYRGSSRPLGNLSRDLGLFQDTDGTGYLLGEDRNNGLRIDKLSADYLSVDSAVAVLGSSGSSGSVEAPAMIKKDGTYYVFGSRLTGWSLNDNIYATATSLGGPWSSFRNLAAPGTRTYGSQTANVITVQGSSGTTYIYAGDRWNTSDLGASKLIWLPLTIRGTTVNLGQYPTWSLDTSAGTWTADSGIPAEGVHTLKNVNSSLPMDVSSGSTANGAKIIQWPSNGGPNQQWTLTRVADNIYTLKSVKSGLCLDVPSHSTDTGVQLEQWTCNGGTNQQWFLDLVGSYTGSTYMLAGVGSDLEISVANASTTSRAAVAQETGTGATSQQWSLS
;
A
#
# COMPACT_ATOMS: atom_id res chain seq x y z
N MET A 1 67.66 61.59 -15.58
CA MET A 1 67.57 63.05 -15.81
C MET A 1 66.35 63.57 -15.04
N PHE A 2 66.57 64.27 -13.94
CA PHE A 2 66.19 65.63 -13.63
C PHE A 2 64.73 65.97 -13.90
N LYS A 3 63.93 66.53 -13.05
CA LYS A 3 63.86 67.38 -11.87
C LYS A 3 62.36 67.53 -11.59
N GLY A 4 61.81 67.83 -10.51
CA GLY A 4 62.15 68.55 -9.33
C GLY A 4 60.87 69.11 -8.71
N VAL A 5 60.83 69.08 -7.48
CA VAL A 5 59.96 69.70 -6.44
C VAL A 5 59.66 71.18 -6.69
N PRO A 6 58.61 71.86 -6.11
CA PRO A 6 58.49 72.03 -4.65
C PRO A 6 57.06 72.11 -4.05
N ARG A 7 56.97 71.88 -2.73
CA ARG A 7 56.03 72.48 -1.75
C ARG A 7 56.47 73.94 -1.39
N PRO A 8 55.74 74.75 -0.59
CA PRO A 8 54.66 74.65 0.35
C PRO A 8 53.72 75.91 0.34
N PRO A 9 53.11 76.51 1.38
CA PRO A 9 53.14 76.24 2.83
C PRO A 9 51.77 76.20 3.56
N ALA A 10 51.87 75.98 4.86
CA ALA A 10 50.82 75.87 5.88
C ALA A 10 50.17 77.24 6.23
N GLY A 11 48.93 77.15 6.66
CA GLY A 11 48.21 78.23 7.35
C GLY A 11 47.24 77.69 8.37
N ARG A 12 47.51 77.95 9.65
CA ARG A 12 46.71 77.66 10.85
C ARG A 12 45.49 78.61 10.92
N TRP A 13 44.41 78.16 11.54
CA TRP A 13 43.70 78.78 12.66
C TRP A 13 42.19 78.42 12.73
N TRP A 14 41.81 77.86 13.89
CA TRP A 14 40.69 78.04 14.81
C TRP A 14 39.42 77.25 14.64
N ARG A 15 39.23 76.30 15.61
CA ARG A 15 38.14 76.01 16.58
C ARG A 15 36.70 76.24 16.14
N GLY A 16 35.95 75.16 16.17
CA GLY A 16 34.52 75.10 16.25
C GLY A 16 34.11 73.67 16.50
N ALA A 17 33.92 73.30 17.79
CA ALA A 17 33.39 71.96 18.16
C ALA A 17 31.89 71.92 17.90
N THR A 18 31.47 71.05 17.06
CA THR A 18 30.04 70.55 16.98
C THR A 18 30.04 69.08 16.95
N ALA A 19 29.58 68.49 18.07
CA ALA A 19 29.42 67.05 18.17
C ALA A 19 28.24 66.59 17.32
N PHE A 20 28.53 65.83 16.28
CA PHE A 20 27.50 65.01 15.59
C PHE A 20 27.54 63.59 16.18
N LEU A 21 26.48 63.24 16.98
CA LEU A 21 26.18 61.89 17.35
C LEU A 21 25.69 61.16 16.10
N THR A 22 26.52 60.30 15.49
CA THR A 22 26.09 59.32 14.51
C THR A 22 25.53 58.10 15.26
N LEU A 23 24.18 58.00 15.33
CA LEU A 23 23.52 56.77 15.67
C LEU A 23 23.78 55.74 14.54
N LEU A 24 24.65 54.77 14.80
CA LEU A 24 24.72 53.56 14.04
C LEU A 24 23.54 52.67 14.46
N GLY A 25 22.40 52.80 13.75
CA GLY A 25 21.31 51.83 13.81
C GLY A 25 21.73 50.55 13.12
N GLY A 26 22.24 49.60 13.90
CA GLY A 26 22.42 48.20 13.40
C GLY A 26 21.06 47.58 13.07
N LEU A 27 20.71 47.48 11.78
CA LEU A 27 19.65 46.58 11.33
C LEU A 27 20.15 45.14 11.57
N ALA A 28 19.79 44.54 12.70
CA ALA A 28 19.84 43.10 12.88
C ALA A 28 18.73 42.55 11.98
N ALA A 29 19.07 42.09 10.77
CA ALA A 29 18.21 41.27 9.96
C ALA A 29 17.98 39.97 10.74
N LEU A 30 16.82 39.81 11.36
CA LEU A 30 16.33 38.55 11.84
C LEU A 30 16.17 37.64 10.61
N LEU A 31 17.17 36.79 10.38
CA LEU A 31 17.04 35.63 9.52
C LEU A 31 16.03 34.72 10.19
N LEU A 32 14.75 34.90 9.90
CA LEU A 32 13.75 33.88 10.15
C LEU A 32 14.18 32.64 9.33
N PRO A 33 14.26 31.46 9.92
CA PRO A 33 14.49 30.26 9.13
C PRO A 33 13.38 30.22 8.08
N ALA A 34 13.76 30.11 6.81
CA ALA A 34 12.82 29.82 5.75
C ALA A 34 12.13 28.49 6.13
N THR A 35 10.87 28.56 6.51
CA THR A 35 10.05 27.36 6.59
C THR A 35 10.02 26.80 5.18
N GLU A 36 10.64 25.65 4.99
CA GLU A 36 10.49 24.92 3.73
C GLU A 36 8.98 24.78 3.48
N ALA A 37 8.52 25.31 2.36
CA ALA A 37 7.13 25.19 1.96
C ALA A 37 6.91 23.71 1.65
N HIS A 38 6.39 22.96 2.62
CA HIS A 38 5.95 21.60 2.38
C HIS A 38 4.88 21.64 1.30
N ALA A 39 5.02 20.78 0.28
CA ALA A 39 3.96 20.60 -0.71
C ALA A 39 2.67 20.21 0.03
N ALA A 40 1.54 20.81 -0.36
CA ALA A 40 0.26 20.47 0.25
C ALA A 40 -0.07 18.99 0.00
N PRO A 41 -0.72 18.30 0.95
CA PRO A 41 -1.19 16.95 0.73
C PRO A 41 -2.04 16.83 -0.53
N VAL A 42 -1.88 15.74 -1.27
CA VAL A 42 -2.65 15.45 -2.49
C VAL A 42 -3.77 14.47 -2.18
N SER A 43 -4.94 14.69 -2.78
CA SER A 43 -6.12 13.85 -2.55
C SER A 43 -6.27 12.78 -3.63
N PHE A 44 -6.69 11.60 -3.21
CA PHE A 44 -7.00 10.45 -4.05
C PHE A 44 -8.48 10.10 -3.92
N THR A 45 -9.16 9.95 -5.05
CA THR A 45 -10.51 9.35 -5.11
C THR A 45 -10.37 7.93 -5.63
N THR A 46 -10.70 6.96 -4.80
CA THR A 46 -10.52 5.53 -5.09
C THR A 46 -11.39 5.09 -6.25
N GLY A 47 -10.77 4.51 -7.28
CA GLY A 47 -11.45 4.02 -8.47
C GLY A 47 -11.95 5.11 -9.44
N ALA A 48 -11.57 6.37 -9.23
CA ALA A 48 -11.76 7.42 -10.23
C ALA A 48 -10.89 7.14 -11.47
N ALA A 49 -11.32 7.65 -12.63
CA ALA A 49 -10.47 7.71 -13.79
C ALA A 49 -9.30 8.66 -13.51
N ARG A 50 -8.10 8.27 -13.91
CA ARG A 50 -6.89 9.09 -13.76
C ARG A 50 -6.34 9.41 -15.13
N THR A 51 -5.86 10.62 -15.30
CA THR A 51 -5.28 11.10 -16.56
C THR A 51 -3.87 11.65 -16.33
N ASP A 52 -3.10 11.67 -17.40
CA ASP A 52 -1.83 12.39 -17.43
C ASP A 52 -2.06 13.93 -17.60
N GLN A 53 -0.98 14.69 -17.63
CA GLN A 53 -1.03 16.15 -17.81
C GLN A 53 -1.65 16.60 -19.14
N ASN A 54 -1.80 15.69 -20.12
CA ASN A 54 -2.40 15.96 -21.41
C ASN A 54 -3.89 15.58 -21.47
N GLY A 55 -4.44 15.03 -20.37
CA GLY A 55 -5.81 14.54 -20.28
C GLY A 55 -6.02 13.13 -20.85
N ASN A 56 -4.96 12.40 -21.23
CA ASN A 56 -5.06 11.02 -21.67
C ASN A 56 -5.19 10.07 -20.46
N THR A 57 -5.90 8.96 -20.63
CA THR A 57 -6.02 7.92 -19.61
C THR A 57 -4.64 7.41 -19.21
N LEU A 58 -4.39 7.37 -17.90
CA LEU A 58 -3.12 6.94 -17.35
C LEU A 58 -2.95 5.42 -17.51
N GLN A 59 -1.98 5.01 -18.32
CA GLN A 59 -1.65 3.61 -18.60
C GLN A 59 -0.53 3.12 -17.67
N LEU A 60 -0.85 2.95 -16.39
CA LEU A 60 0.07 2.41 -15.37
C LEU A 60 -0.35 1.02 -14.90
N HIS A 61 -0.82 0.18 -15.84
CA HIS A 61 -1.26 -1.17 -15.55
C HIS A 61 -0.07 -2.10 -15.27
N GLY A 62 -0.25 -3.06 -14.38
CA GLY A 62 0.86 -3.92 -13.95
C GLY A 62 2.02 -3.16 -13.31
N LEU A 63 1.78 -2.03 -12.71
CA LEU A 63 2.67 -0.98 -12.22
C LEU A 63 4.07 -1.43 -11.79
N GLY A 64 5.09 -0.90 -12.47
CA GLY A 64 6.46 -0.74 -11.94
C GLY A 64 6.67 0.68 -11.45
N ILE A 65 7.42 0.86 -10.37
CA ILE A 65 7.69 2.20 -9.85
C ILE A 65 9.07 2.27 -9.18
N ILE A 66 9.78 3.38 -9.42
CA ILE A 66 11.02 3.72 -8.72
C ILE A 66 11.01 5.20 -8.34
N LYS A 67 11.76 5.56 -7.30
CA LYS A 67 12.02 6.96 -6.95
C LYS A 67 13.46 7.30 -7.22
N VAL A 68 13.72 8.39 -7.95
CA VAL A 68 15.07 8.91 -8.25
C VAL A 68 15.12 10.37 -7.85
N GLY A 69 15.86 10.69 -6.82
CA GLY A 69 15.77 11.99 -6.15
C GLY A 69 14.35 12.21 -5.60
N ASP A 70 13.73 13.32 -5.98
CA ASP A 70 12.36 13.66 -5.56
C ASP A 70 11.29 13.27 -6.58
N ILE A 71 11.69 12.58 -7.65
CA ILE A 71 10.78 12.21 -8.74
C ILE A 71 10.47 10.71 -8.68
N TRP A 72 9.19 10.40 -8.74
CA TRP A 72 8.67 9.06 -8.95
C TRP A 72 8.56 8.78 -10.45
N TYR A 73 9.06 7.64 -10.90
CA TYR A 73 8.91 7.15 -12.25
C TYR A 73 8.04 5.89 -12.24
N GLY A 74 6.87 5.98 -12.91
CA GLY A 74 5.93 4.89 -13.06
C GLY A 74 6.04 4.26 -14.45
N PHE A 75 6.01 2.94 -14.48
CA PHE A 75 6.04 2.11 -15.70
C PHE A 75 4.79 1.27 -15.75
N GLY A 76 4.09 1.28 -16.85
CA GLY A 76 2.87 0.51 -17.02
C GLY A 76 2.73 -0.07 -18.42
N GLU A 77 1.99 -1.13 -18.49
CA GLU A 77 1.51 -1.68 -19.74
C GLU A 77 0.54 -0.68 -20.37
N ASP A 78 0.78 -0.25 -21.60
CA ASP A 78 -0.23 0.42 -22.40
C ASP A 78 -1.23 -0.61 -22.90
N LYS A 79 -2.42 -0.60 -22.31
CA LYS A 79 -3.51 -1.52 -22.63
C LYS A 79 -4.53 -0.92 -23.59
N THR A 80 -4.21 0.20 -24.26
CA THR A 80 -5.11 0.86 -25.20
C THR A 80 -5.51 -0.09 -26.32
N GLY A 81 -6.81 -0.31 -26.47
CA GLY A 81 -7.38 -1.20 -27.47
C GLY A 81 -7.29 -2.69 -27.16
N GLU A 82 -6.81 -3.07 -25.98
CA GLU A 82 -6.77 -4.46 -25.52
C GLU A 82 -8.05 -4.89 -24.79
N THR A 83 -8.32 -6.19 -24.84
CA THR A 83 -9.41 -6.85 -24.12
C THR A 83 -8.88 -8.12 -23.48
N SER A 84 -9.67 -8.77 -22.59
CA SER A 84 -9.30 -10.06 -22.01
C SER A 84 -9.10 -11.21 -23.02
N SER A 85 -9.56 -11.04 -24.25
CA SER A 85 -9.35 -12.01 -25.34
C SER A 85 -8.20 -11.64 -26.27
N ASP A 86 -7.67 -10.42 -26.19
CA ASP A 86 -6.52 -9.96 -26.95
C ASP A 86 -5.65 -9.00 -26.10
N THR A 87 -4.62 -9.55 -25.49
CA THR A 87 -3.62 -8.84 -24.66
C THR A 87 -2.32 -8.64 -25.45
N SER A 88 -2.42 -8.42 -26.77
CA SER A 88 -1.24 -8.23 -27.63
C SER A 88 -0.51 -6.96 -27.27
N PHE A 89 0.74 -7.09 -26.88
CA PHE A 89 1.64 -6.03 -26.44
C PHE A 89 1.63 -4.80 -27.36
N GLN A 90 1.41 -3.63 -26.81
CA GLN A 90 1.54 -2.34 -27.47
C GLN A 90 2.90 -1.70 -27.16
N ASP A 91 3.07 -1.23 -25.95
CA ASP A 91 4.36 -0.74 -25.40
C ASP A 91 4.33 -0.72 -23.87
N ILE A 92 5.45 -0.32 -23.27
CA ILE A 92 5.54 0.04 -21.85
C ILE A 92 5.69 1.55 -21.79
N ALA A 93 4.65 2.21 -21.24
CA ALA A 93 4.64 3.64 -21.01
C ALA A 93 5.48 4.02 -19.79
N CYS A 94 6.13 5.18 -19.82
CA CYS A 94 6.76 5.80 -18.65
C CYS A 94 6.10 7.13 -18.32
N TYR A 95 5.91 7.35 -17.04
CA TYR A 95 5.40 8.60 -16.47
C TYR A 95 6.29 9.07 -15.31
N SER A 96 6.29 10.38 -15.04
CA SER A 96 6.94 10.95 -13.86
C SER A 96 5.97 11.73 -13.00
N SER A 97 6.21 11.76 -11.69
CA SER A 97 5.41 12.50 -10.72
C SER A 97 6.27 12.93 -9.53
N THR A 98 5.94 14.08 -8.93
CA THR A 98 6.54 14.53 -7.66
C THR A 98 5.65 14.23 -6.45
N ASN A 99 4.39 13.79 -6.68
CA ASN A 99 3.38 13.64 -5.62
C ASN A 99 2.52 12.37 -5.74
N LEU A 100 2.77 11.50 -6.75
CA LEU A 100 2.00 10.28 -7.04
C LEU A 100 0.54 10.50 -7.51
N ALA A 101 0.05 11.73 -7.50
CA ALA A 101 -1.29 12.07 -7.98
C ALA A 101 -1.26 12.61 -9.41
N ASP A 102 -0.36 13.55 -9.67
CA ASP A 102 -0.21 14.22 -10.96
C ASP A 102 0.93 13.57 -11.74
N TRP A 103 0.63 13.08 -12.93
CA TRP A 103 1.57 12.32 -13.74
C TRP A 103 1.84 12.98 -15.08
N ALA A 104 3.11 13.11 -15.44
CA ALA A 104 3.58 13.59 -16.72
C ALA A 104 4.05 12.42 -17.57
N TYR A 105 3.43 12.25 -18.75
CA TYR A 105 3.86 11.25 -19.73
C TYR A 105 5.27 11.58 -20.25
N GLN A 106 6.18 10.62 -20.18
CA GLN A 106 7.59 10.77 -20.58
C GLN A 106 7.92 10.05 -21.89
N GLY A 107 6.98 9.27 -22.41
CA GLY A 107 7.17 8.48 -23.63
C GLY A 107 7.12 6.98 -23.38
N GLN A 108 7.40 6.23 -24.45
CA GLN A 108 7.49 4.78 -24.42
C GLN A 108 8.85 4.37 -23.84
N ALA A 109 8.85 3.71 -22.68
CA ALA A 109 10.07 3.17 -22.09
C ALA A 109 10.60 1.99 -22.91
N LEU A 110 9.70 1.12 -23.40
CA LEU A 110 10.02 -0.03 -24.24
C LEU A 110 8.94 -0.20 -25.31
N SER A 111 9.33 -0.05 -26.56
CA SER A 111 8.41 -0.10 -27.71
C SER A 111 8.29 -1.50 -28.29
N ARG A 112 7.11 -1.80 -28.86
CA ARG A 112 6.88 -2.98 -29.68
C ARG A 112 7.88 -3.05 -30.85
N GLN A 113 8.35 -4.25 -31.15
CA GLN A 113 9.25 -4.55 -32.27
C GLN A 113 8.48 -5.23 -33.42
N SER A 114 9.12 -5.33 -34.57
CA SER A 114 8.53 -5.99 -35.75
C SER A 114 8.44 -7.50 -35.63
N SER A 115 9.25 -8.11 -34.74
CA SER A 115 9.32 -9.56 -34.52
C SER A 115 9.96 -9.91 -33.18
N GLY A 116 10.05 -11.19 -32.85
CA GLY A 116 10.66 -11.69 -31.62
C GLY A 116 9.73 -11.54 -30.41
N ASP A 117 10.30 -11.51 -29.22
CA ASP A 117 9.59 -11.47 -27.94
C ASP A 117 8.74 -10.21 -27.74
N LEU A 118 9.12 -9.11 -28.35
CA LEU A 118 8.39 -7.83 -28.35
C LEU A 118 7.63 -7.60 -29.66
N GLY A 119 7.44 -8.65 -30.46
CA GLY A 119 6.76 -8.57 -31.77
C GLY A 119 5.24 -8.54 -31.67
N PRO A 120 4.57 -8.48 -32.83
CA PRO A 120 3.11 -8.59 -32.92
C PRO A 120 2.62 -9.91 -32.29
N SER A 121 1.46 -9.87 -31.66
CA SER A 121 0.83 -11.05 -31.02
C SER A 121 1.65 -11.68 -29.88
N ARG A 122 2.52 -10.89 -29.25
CA ARG A 122 3.23 -11.29 -28.04
C ARG A 122 2.55 -10.68 -26.81
N VAL A 123 2.73 -11.33 -25.67
CA VAL A 123 2.33 -10.86 -24.34
C VAL A 123 3.56 -10.32 -23.64
N VAL A 124 3.51 -9.07 -23.19
CA VAL A 124 4.54 -8.43 -22.37
C VAL A 124 3.82 -7.71 -21.23
N GLU A 125 3.99 -8.19 -20.01
CA GLU A 125 3.20 -7.75 -18.86
C GLU A 125 4.09 -7.46 -17.65
N ARG A 126 3.51 -6.70 -16.68
CA ARG A 126 4.10 -6.46 -15.37
C ARG A 126 5.52 -5.87 -15.40
N PRO A 127 5.76 -4.75 -16.11
CA PRO A 127 7.09 -4.13 -16.12
C PRO A 127 7.48 -3.72 -14.71
N LYS A 128 8.68 -4.09 -14.29
CA LYS A 128 9.28 -3.67 -13.01
C LYS A 128 10.69 -3.17 -13.29
N VAL A 129 11.07 -2.08 -12.62
CA VAL A 129 12.40 -1.48 -12.81
C VAL A 129 13.15 -1.47 -11.48
N ILE A 130 14.44 -1.78 -11.54
CA ILE A 130 15.39 -1.71 -10.43
C ILE A 130 16.63 -0.95 -10.88
N TYR A 131 17.21 -0.12 -10.00
CA TYR A 131 18.44 0.59 -10.31
C TYR A 131 19.66 -0.12 -9.72
N ASN A 132 20.58 -0.50 -10.57
CA ASN A 132 21.88 -1.05 -10.16
C ASN A 132 22.89 0.08 -9.99
N LYS A 133 23.22 0.39 -8.73
CA LYS A 133 24.13 1.48 -8.38
C LYS A 133 25.55 1.20 -8.84
N SER A 134 25.99 -0.06 -8.86
CA SER A 134 27.37 -0.44 -9.21
C SER A 134 27.67 -0.28 -10.70
N THR A 135 26.65 -0.53 -11.54
CA THR A 135 26.74 -0.39 -13.00
C THR A 135 26.12 0.90 -13.53
N SER A 136 25.49 1.70 -12.63
CA SER A 136 24.72 2.91 -12.98
C SER A 136 23.65 2.64 -14.05
N THR A 137 22.97 1.50 -13.96
CA THR A 137 22.03 1.01 -14.97
C THR A 137 20.65 0.79 -14.37
N TYR A 138 19.62 1.27 -15.07
CA TYR A 138 18.24 0.88 -14.82
C TYR A 138 17.96 -0.43 -15.55
N VAL A 139 17.50 -1.43 -14.82
CA VAL A 139 17.18 -2.75 -15.37
C VAL A 139 15.68 -2.97 -15.23
N MET A 140 15.02 -3.23 -16.35
CA MET A 140 13.60 -3.54 -16.42
C MET A 140 13.41 -5.04 -16.60
N TYR A 141 12.57 -5.62 -15.78
CA TYR A 141 12.08 -6.99 -15.89
C TYR A 141 10.62 -6.97 -16.31
N MET A 142 10.19 -7.93 -17.14
CA MET A 142 8.82 -8.08 -17.59
C MET A 142 8.48 -9.53 -17.89
N HIS A 143 7.23 -9.91 -17.71
CA HIS A 143 6.71 -11.19 -18.17
C HIS A 143 6.69 -11.22 -19.71
N ILE A 144 7.20 -12.27 -20.32
CA ILE A 144 7.19 -12.51 -21.76
C ILE A 144 6.48 -13.83 -22.05
N ASP A 145 5.47 -13.76 -22.89
CA ASP A 145 4.73 -14.97 -23.28
C ASP A 145 4.25 -14.93 -24.73
N SER A 146 3.79 -16.10 -25.18
CA SER A 146 2.98 -16.27 -26.37
C SER A 146 1.51 -15.99 -26.04
N ARG A 147 0.66 -15.76 -27.06
CA ARG A 147 -0.78 -15.50 -26.84
C ARG A 147 -1.52 -16.57 -26.04
N ASN A 148 -1.05 -17.80 -26.05
CA ASN A 148 -1.64 -18.90 -25.27
C ASN A 148 -0.95 -19.12 -23.90
N TYR A 149 -0.08 -18.20 -23.48
CA TYR A 149 0.61 -18.26 -22.21
C TYR A 149 1.38 -19.57 -21.96
N SER A 150 2.07 -20.10 -22.99
CA SER A 150 2.80 -21.38 -22.91
C SER A 150 4.30 -21.23 -22.67
N GLU A 151 4.86 -20.02 -22.79
CA GLU A 151 6.31 -19.81 -22.66
C GLU A 151 6.73 -19.47 -21.24
N ALA A 152 5.99 -18.63 -20.52
CA ALA A 152 6.24 -18.24 -19.12
C ALA A 152 7.70 -17.86 -18.86
N LYS A 153 8.19 -16.84 -19.56
CA LYS A 153 9.57 -16.34 -19.49
C LYS A 153 9.63 -14.96 -18.84
N VAL A 154 10.80 -14.59 -18.41
CA VAL A 154 11.14 -13.23 -17.96
C VAL A 154 12.01 -12.58 -19.00
N GLY A 155 11.63 -11.40 -19.47
CA GLY A 155 12.42 -10.52 -20.31
C GLY A 155 13.23 -9.53 -19.47
N VAL A 156 14.38 -9.13 -20.00
CA VAL A 156 15.25 -8.12 -19.39
C VAL A 156 15.56 -7.03 -20.41
N ALA A 157 15.48 -5.77 -19.95
CA ALA A 157 15.90 -4.61 -20.75
C ALA A 157 16.68 -3.62 -19.88
N THR A 158 17.54 -2.80 -20.49
CA THR A 158 18.43 -1.89 -19.77
C THR A 158 18.41 -0.49 -20.33
N SER A 159 18.59 0.51 -19.46
CA SER A 159 18.73 1.91 -19.85
C SER A 159 19.72 2.64 -18.91
N SER A 160 20.30 3.73 -19.38
CA SER A 160 21.08 4.67 -18.57
C SER A 160 20.23 5.75 -17.93
N THR A 161 18.96 5.87 -18.31
CA THR A 161 17.99 6.85 -17.79
C THR A 161 16.73 6.17 -17.26
N PRO A 162 16.02 6.76 -16.27
CA PRO A 162 14.84 6.11 -15.68
C PRO A 162 13.79 5.70 -16.72
N CYS A 163 13.37 6.61 -17.59
CA CYS A 163 12.31 6.37 -18.57
C CYS A 163 12.77 5.76 -19.90
N GLY A 164 14.02 5.36 -19.99
CA GLY A 164 14.51 4.75 -21.23
C GLY A 164 14.98 5.76 -22.28
N PRO A 165 14.98 5.38 -23.58
CA PRO A 165 14.49 4.09 -24.07
C PRO A 165 15.31 2.91 -23.54
N TYR A 166 14.61 1.83 -23.21
CA TYR A 166 15.23 0.60 -22.78
C TYR A 166 15.65 -0.27 -23.96
N THR A 167 16.85 -0.83 -23.88
CA THR A 167 17.35 -1.81 -24.86
C THR A 167 17.03 -3.21 -24.39
N TYR A 168 16.19 -3.93 -25.12
CA TYR A 168 15.84 -5.31 -24.81
C TYR A 168 17.03 -6.25 -24.94
N ARG A 169 17.22 -7.17 -23.97
CA ARG A 169 18.36 -8.08 -23.86
C ARG A 169 18.01 -9.54 -24.13
N GLY A 170 16.72 -9.86 -24.20
CA GLY A 170 16.20 -11.21 -24.40
C GLY A 170 15.38 -11.70 -23.23
N SER A 171 14.87 -12.92 -23.36
CA SER A 171 14.06 -13.59 -22.32
C SER A 171 14.57 -15.00 -22.00
N SER A 172 14.29 -15.45 -20.79
CA SER A 172 14.60 -16.81 -20.35
C SER A 172 13.65 -17.24 -19.23
N ARG A 173 13.63 -18.53 -18.92
CA ARG A 173 13.03 -19.05 -17.70
C ARG A 173 14.07 -19.00 -16.57
N PRO A 174 13.82 -18.25 -15.49
CA PRO A 174 14.79 -18.11 -14.39
C PRO A 174 15.09 -19.48 -13.77
N LEU A 175 16.36 -19.87 -13.74
CA LEU A 175 16.83 -21.19 -13.26
C LEU A 175 16.09 -22.39 -13.91
N GLY A 176 15.54 -22.20 -15.12
CA GLY A 176 14.75 -23.21 -15.83
C GLY A 176 13.28 -23.31 -15.42
N ASN A 177 12.83 -22.50 -14.44
CA ASN A 177 11.47 -22.52 -13.92
C ASN A 177 10.55 -21.58 -14.70
N LEU A 178 9.22 -21.84 -14.62
CA LEU A 178 8.23 -20.92 -15.14
C LEU A 178 8.28 -19.60 -14.37
N SER A 179 8.03 -18.50 -15.06
CA SER A 179 7.79 -17.20 -14.42
C SER A 179 6.82 -16.39 -15.27
N ARG A 180 5.65 -16.12 -14.73
CA ARG A 180 4.65 -15.25 -15.35
C ARG A 180 4.60 -13.93 -14.64
N ASP A 181 3.53 -13.65 -13.87
CA ASP A 181 3.45 -12.45 -13.08
C ASP A 181 4.69 -12.27 -12.19
N LEU A 182 5.24 -11.08 -12.19
CA LEU A 182 6.48 -10.83 -11.47
C LEU A 182 6.49 -9.53 -10.69
N GLY A 183 7.34 -9.49 -9.68
CA GLY A 183 7.72 -8.34 -8.90
C GLY A 183 9.24 -8.25 -8.78
N LEU A 184 9.75 -7.07 -8.46
CA LEU A 184 11.14 -6.86 -8.06
C LEU A 184 11.20 -6.30 -6.65
N PHE A 185 12.20 -6.73 -5.91
CA PHE A 185 12.50 -6.20 -4.58
C PHE A 185 13.99 -5.93 -4.48
N GLN A 186 14.37 -4.78 -3.91
CA GLN A 186 15.75 -4.46 -3.56
C GLN A 186 15.86 -4.33 -2.04
N ASP A 187 16.69 -5.17 -1.43
CA ASP A 187 16.93 -5.08 0.01
C ASP A 187 17.87 -3.91 0.35
N THR A 188 17.95 -3.60 1.62
CA THR A 188 18.72 -2.47 2.17
C THR A 188 20.23 -2.55 1.90
N ASP A 189 20.75 -3.76 1.67
CA ASP A 189 22.16 -3.99 1.26
C ASP A 189 22.41 -3.82 -0.23
N GLY A 190 21.36 -3.53 -1.01
CA GLY A 190 21.41 -3.40 -2.46
C GLY A 190 21.27 -4.73 -3.22
N THR A 191 21.03 -5.85 -2.54
CA THR A 191 20.73 -7.11 -3.23
C THR A 191 19.37 -7.05 -3.89
N GLY A 192 19.30 -7.40 -5.17
CA GLY A 192 18.04 -7.47 -5.93
C GLY A 192 17.43 -8.87 -5.91
N TYR A 193 16.11 -8.93 -5.93
CA TYR A 193 15.34 -10.18 -5.96
C TYR A 193 14.23 -10.10 -6.99
N LEU A 194 14.03 -11.18 -7.72
CA LEU A 194 12.88 -11.43 -8.57
C LEU A 194 11.84 -12.23 -7.79
N LEU A 195 10.61 -11.77 -7.83
CA LEU A 195 9.44 -12.51 -7.38
C LEU A 195 8.75 -13.05 -8.63
N GLY A 196 8.64 -14.34 -8.79
CA GLY A 196 8.11 -14.96 -10.02
C GLY A 196 6.97 -15.93 -9.74
N GLU A 197 5.87 -15.80 -10.46
CA GLU A 197 4.79 -16.78 -10.44
C GLU A 197 5.22 -18.05 -11.18
N ASP A 198 5.48 -19.11 -10.43
CA ASP A 198 5.73 -20.44 -10.96
C ASP A 198 4.51 -21.34 -10.69
N ARG A 199 3.67 -21.55 -11.71
CA ARG A 199 2.44 -22.36 -11.58
C ARG A 199 2.68 -23.82 -11.23
N ASN A 200 3.90 -24.30 -11.41
CA ASN A 200 4.26 -25.67 -11.08
C ASN A 200 4.67 -25.84 -9.61
N ASN A 201 5.26 -24.79 -9.00
CA ASN A 201 5.90 -24.91 -7.69
C ASN A 201 5.39 -23.87 -6.66
N GLY A 202 4.85 -22.73 -7.07
CA GLY A 202 4.42 -21.64 -6.21
C GLY A 202 5.14 -20.33 -6.51
N LEU A 203 4.96 -19.32 -5.67
CA LEU A 203 5.63 -18.02 -5.79
C LEU A 203 7.11 -18.16 -5.41
N ARG A 204 8.00 -17.90 -6.35
CA ARG A 204 9.45 -17.96 -6.17
C ARG A 204 10.01 -16.62 -5.72
N ILE A 205 10.99 -16.67 -4.85
CA ILE A 205 11.88 -15.56 -4.53
C ILE A 205 13.28 -15.99 -4.99
N ASP A 206 13.78 -15.33 -6.02
CA ASP A 206 15.05 -15.65 -6.63
C ASP A 206 16.01 -14.45 -6.53
N LYS A 207 17.24 -14.67 -6.10
CA LYS A 207 18.28 -13.63 -6.01
C LYS A 207 18.80 -13.30 -7.40
N LEU A 208 18.92 -12.01 -7.70
CA LEU A 208 19.52 -11.52 -8.93
C LEU A 208 21.07 -11.58 -8.89
N SER A 209 21.70 -11.68 -10.06
CA SER A 209 23.13 -11.48 -10.24
C SER A 209 23.57 -10.07 -9.81
N ALA A 210 24.86 -9.86 -9.60
CA ALA A 210 25.39 -8.59 -9.12
C ALA A 210 25.12 -7.40 -10.07
N ASP A 211 24.99 -7.65 -11.36
CA ASP A 211 24.64 -6.67 -12.38
C ASP A 211 23.12 -6.54 -12.61
N TYR A 212 22.31 -7.36 -11.96
CA TYR A 212 20.87 -7.51 -12.09
C TYR A 212 20.38 -7.95 -13.48
N LEU A 213 21.24 -8.52 -14.32
CA LEU A 213 20.86 -8.93 -15.67
C LEU A 213 20.36 -10.38 -15.75
N SER A 214 20.51 -11.14 -14.69
CA SER A 214 20.10 -12.55 -14.61
C SER A 214 19.71 -12.94 -13.18
N VAL A 215 19.12 -14.12 -13.03
CA VAL A 215 18.90 -14.77 -11.73
C VAL A 215 20.13 -15.61 -11.38
N ASP A 216 20.63 -15.43 -10.17
CA ASP A 216 21.81 -16.15 -9.63
C ASP A 216 21.39 -17.43 -8.90
N SER A 217 20.44 -17.34 -7.96
CA SER A 217 20.08 -18.47 -7.11
C SER A 217 18.65 -18.37 -6.56
N ALA A 218 18.05 -19.53 -6.31
CA ALA A 218 16.78 -19.61 -5.61
C ALA A 218 16.95 -19.34 -4.12
N VAL A 219 16.01 -18.59 -3.52
CA VAL A 219 15.98 -18.23 -2.09
C VAL A 219 14.84 -18.93 -1.37
N ALA A 220 13.62 -18.84 -1.90
CA ALA A 220 12.43 -19.47 -1.32
C ALA A 220 11.37 -19.77 -2.38
N VAL A 221 10.45 -20.65 -2.03
CA VAL A 221 9.19 -20.89 -2.76
C VAL A 221 8.06 -20.85 -1.74
N LEU A 222 7.04 -20.04 -2.00
CA LEU A 222 5.89 -19.84 -1.13
C LEU A 222 4.63 -20.37 -1.80
N GLY A 223 3.71 -20.89 -0.98
CA GLY A 223 2.48 -21.50 -1.50
C GLY A 223 2.74 -22.89 -2.06
N SER A 224 1.88 -23.34 -2.97
CA SER A 224 1.97 -24.64 -3.60
C SER A 224 1.49 -24.56 -5.04
N SER A 225 1.72 -25.63 -5.81
CA SER A 225 1.16 -25.78 -7.15
C SER A 225 -0.37 -25.89 -7.14
N GLY A 226 -1.00 -25.46 -8.23
CA GLY A 226 -2.45 -25.53 -8.43
C GLY A 226 -3.19 -24.24 -8.03
N SER A 227 -4.43 -24.12 -8.48
CA SER A 227 -5.22 -22.87 -8.38
C SER A 227 -5.48 -22.41 -6.94
N SER A 228 -5.51 -23.31 -5.97
CA SER A 228 -5.76 -22.98 -4.56
C SER A 228 -4.51 -22.51 -3.80
N GLY A 229 -3.31 -22.86 -4.28
CA GLY A 229 -2.03 -22.53 -3.63
C GLY A 229 -1.16 -21.53 -4.41
N SER A 230 -1.45 -21.32 -5.69
CA SER A 230 -0.69 -20.41 -6.54
C SER A 230 -0.98 -18.94 -6.20
N VAL A 231 0.07 -18.14 -6.25
CA VAL A 231 0.05 -16.69 -6.02
C VAL A 231 0.55 -16.01 -7.26
N GLU A 232 -0.23 -15.07 -7.80
CA GLU A 232 0.12 -14.23 -8.93
C GLU A 232 0.23 -12.75 -8.50
N ALA A 233 0.66 -11.89 -9.38
CA ALA A 233 0.78 -10.43 -9.15
C ALA A 233 1.62 -10.05 -7.89
N PRO A 234 2.83 -10.61 -7.72
CA PRO A 234 3.58 -10.43 -6.50
C PRO A 234 4.17 -9.02 -6.34
N ALA A 235 4.18 -8.54 -5.09
CA ALA A 235 4.92 -7.37 -4.65
C ALA A 235 5.56 -7.65 -3.29
N MET A 236 6.60 -6.89 -2.91
CA MET A 236 7.28 -7.07 -1.62
C MET A 236 7.75 -5.74 -1.04
N ILE A 237 7.66 -5.63 0.26
CA ILE A 237 8.30 -4.56 1.04
C ILE A 237 9.03 -5.15 2.24
N LYS A 238 9.91 -4.33 2.84
CA LYS A 238 10.52 -4.61 4.14
C LYS A 238 10.21 -3.47 5.10
N LYS A 239 9.71 -3.80 6.28
CA LYS A 239 9.44 -2.82 7.34
C LYS A 239 9.93 -3.38 8.68
N ASP A 240 10.74 -2.60 9.39
CA ASP A 240 11.24 -2.93 10.74
C ASP A 240 11.83 -4.36 10.84
N GLY A 241 12.60 -4.79 9.83
CA GLY A 241 13.22 -6.10 9.76
C GLY A 241 12.31 -7.25 9.29
N THR A 242 11.03 -6.99 9.11
CA THR A 242 10.05 -7.96 8.58
C THR A 242 9.83 -7.75 7.09
N TYR A 243 9.85 -8.83 6.33
CA TYR A 243 9.46 -8.88 4.92
C TYR A 243 7.97 -9.18 4.82
N TYR A 244 7.31 -8.49 3.90
CA TYR A 244 5.90 -8.69 3.57
C TYR A 244 5.80 -8.95 2.09
N VAL A 245 5.31 -10.11 1.70
CA VAL A 245 4.99 -10.43 0.31
C VAL A 245 3.48 -10.34 0.12
N PHE A 246 3.07 -9.71 -0.96
CA PHE A 246 1.69 -9.51 -1.37
C PHE A 246 1.45 -10.21 -2.69
N GLY A 247 0.22 -10.58 -2.97
CA GLY A 247 -0.18 -11.13 -4.26
C GLY A 247 -1.68 -11.38 -4.33
N SER A 248 -2.14 -11.88 -5.46
CA SER A 248 -3.50 -12.35 -5.64
C SER A 248 -3.54 -13.87 -5.81
N ARG A 249 -4.72 -14.47 -5.61
CA ARG A 249 -4.93 -15.89 -5.94
C ARG A 249 -5.10 -16.05 -7.43
N LEU A 250 -4.72 -17.21 -7.95
CA LEU A 250 -4.84 -17.53 -9.36
C LEU A 250 -6.29 -17.85 -9.73
N THR A 251 -7.03 -16.83 -10.20
CA THR A 251 -8.44 -16.95 -10.60
C THR A 251 -8.71 -16.40 -12.01
N GLY A 252 -7.66 -16.19 -12.81
CA GLY A 252 -7.75 -15.55 -14.12
C GLY A 252 -8.32 -14.14 -13.99
N TRP A 253 -9.27 -13.76 -14.83
CA TRP A 253 -9.92 -12.46 -14.80
C TRP A 253 -10.99 -12.29 -13.68
N SER A 254 -11.24 -13.35 -12.89
CA SER A 254 -12.20 -13.28 -11.79
C SER A 254 -11.57 -12.63 -10.56
N LEU A 255 -12.33 -11.75 -9.92
CA LEU A 255 -11.90 -11.06 -8.71
C LEU A 255 -11.74 -12.03 -7.53
N ASN A 256 -10.72 -11.81 -6.70
CA ASN A 256 -10.50 -12.58 -5.49
C ASN A 256 -10.01 -11.67 -4.34
N ASP A 257 -10.00 -12.21 -3.12
CA ASP A 257 -9.34 -11.56 -1.99
C ASP A 257 -7.84 -11.74 -2.15
N ASN A 258 -7.11 -10.62 -2.34
CA ASN A 258 -5.66 -10.61 -2.39
C ASN A 258 -5.09 -10.94 -1.01
N ILE A 259 -3.87 -11.43 -1.00
CA ILE A 259 -3.26 -12.06 0.17
C ILE A 259 -1.87 -11.51 0.45
N TYR A 260 -1.42 -11.70 1.68
CA TYR A 260 -0.05 -11.41 2.09
C TYR A 260 0.51 -12.50 3.01
N ALA A 261 1.84 -12.58 3.09
CA ALA A 261 2.56 -13.39 4.07
C ALA A 261 3.77 -12.61 4.59
N THR A 262 4.28 -13.00 5.75
CA THR A 262 5.39 -12.31 6.43
C THR A 262 6.50 -13.26 6.84
N ALA A 263 7.74 -12.77 6.88
CA ALA A 263 8.90 -13.48 7.40
C ALA A 263 9.94 -12.49 7.95
N THR A 264 10.82 -12.94 8.81
CA THR A 264 11.99 -12.18 9.28
C THR A 264 13.23 -12.42 8.43
N SER A 265 13.16 -13.36 7.49
CA SER A 265 14.23 -13.69 6.53
C SER A 265 13.59 -14.03 5.17
N LEU A 266 14.23 -13.65 4.07
CA LEU A 266 13.75 -13.97 2.72
C LEU A 266 13.68 -15.48 2.45
N GLY A 267 14.57 -16.25 3.09
CA GLY A 267 14.52 -17.72 3.05
C GLY A 267 13.43 -18.34 3.93
N GLY A 268 12.70 -17.54 4.70
CA GLY A 268 11.67 -17.98 5.62
C GLY A 268 12.18 -18.31 7.04
N PRO A 269 11.36 -18.97 7.88
CA PRO A 269 10.03 -19.45 7.52
C PRO A 269 9.05 -18.30 7.27
N TRP A 270 8.21 -18.47 6.26
CA TRP A 270 7.11 -17.56 5.93
C TRP A 270 5.83 -17.97 6.66
N SER A 271 5.05 -16.99 7.09
CA SER A 271 3.71 -17.26 7.63
C SER A 271 2.80 -17.86 6.55
N SER A 272 1.69 -18.47 6.97
CA SER A 272 0.59 -18.77 6.05
C SER A 272 0.07 -17.46 5.43
N PHE A 273 -0.45 -17.56 4.20
CA PHE A 273 -1.11 -16.44 3.54
C PHE A 273 -2.40 -16.06 4.25
N ARG A 274 -2.59 -14.76 4.46
CA ARG A 274 -3.79 -14.14 5.06
C ARG A 274 -4.39 -13.15 4.07
N ASN A 275 -5.67 -12.82 4.23
CA ASN A 275 -6.32 -11.81 3.40
C ASN A 275 -5.74 -10.42 3.68
N LEU A 276 -5.60 -9.61 2.63
CA LEU A 276 -5.05 -8.26 2.71
C LEU A 276 -6.10 -7.24 3.14
N ALA A 277 -7.35 -7.46 2.75
CA ALA A 277 -8.51 -6.63 3.05
C ALA A 277 -9.59 -7.47 3.72
N ALA A 278 -10.65 -6.86 4.23
CA ALA A 278 -11.79 -7.55 4.79
C ALA A 278 -12.28 -8.66 3.84
N PRO A 279 -12.40 -9.90 4.31
CA PRO A 279 -12.74 -11.06 3.49
C PRO A 279 -14.06 -10.88 2.73
N GLY A 280 -14.11 -11.37 1.50
CA GLY A 280 -15.26 -11.26 0.62
C GLY A 280 -15.39 -9.92 -0.10
N THR A 281 -14.57 -8.91 0.24
CA THR A 281 -14.54 -7.62 -0.47
C THR A 281 -13.84 -7.72 -1.82
N ARG A 282 -13.15 -8.84 -2.09
CA ARG A 282 -12.34 -9.07 -3.30
C ARG A 282 -11.32 -7.95 -3.50
N THR A 283 -10.72 -7.50 -2.39
CA THR A 283 -9.77 -6.39 -2.35
C THR A 283 -10.31 -5.17 -3.09
N TYR A 284 -11.59 -4.85 -2.81
CA TYR A 284 -12.35 -3.75 -3.41
C TYR A 284 -12.38 -3.80 -4.95
N GLY A 285 -12.40 -5.02 -5.49
CA GLY A 285 -12.47 -5.29 -6.92
C GLY A 285 -11.15 -5.02 -7.65
N SER A 286 -10.01 -5.32 -7.03
CA SER A 286 -8.70 -5.09 -7.64
C SER A 286 -7.73 -6.25 -7.45
N GLN A 287 -6.73 -6.32 -8.31
CA GLN A 287 -5.59 -7.22 -8.24
C GLN A 287 -4.33 -6.42 -7.94
N THR A 288 -3.48 -6.91 -7.04
CA THR A 288 -2.17 -6.31 -6.72
C THR A 288 -1.34 -6.06 -7.97
N ALA A 289 -0.71 -4.90 -8.06
CA ALA A 289 0.32 -4.61 -9.06
C ALA A 289 1.65 -4.25 -8.39
N ASN A 290 1.60 -3.48 -7.29
CA ASN A 290 2.78 -3.12 -6.50
C ASN A 290 2.37 -2.65 -5.09
N VAL A 291 3.36 -2.45 -4.22
CA VAL A 291 3.24 -1.67 -2.99
C VAL A 291 4.27 -0.55 -3.02
N ILE A 292 3.79 0.70 -2.99
CA ILE A 292 4.64 1.89 -3.07
C ILE A 292 5.05 2.31 -1.67
N THR A 293 6.34 2.47 -1.43
CA THR A 293 6.86 3.00 -0.16
C THR A 293 7.10 4.50 -0.29
N VAL A 294 6.40 5.30 0.51
CA VAL A 294 6.55 6.77 0.58
C VAL A 294 7.17 7.13 1.92
N GLN A 295 8.48 7.31 1.92
CA GLN A 295 9.21 7.74 3.10
C GLN A 295 9.30 9.26 3.13
N GLY A 296 8.93 9.88 4.26
CA GLY A 296 9.01 11.31 4.49
C GLY A 296 9.64 11.64 5.84
N SER A 297 9.56 12.92 6.22
CA SER A 297 10.20 13.46 7.45
C SER A 297 9.52 13.01 8.75
N SER A 298 8.24 12.66 8.70
CA SER A 298 7.42 12.32 9.87
C SER A 298 7.01 10.85 9.93
N GLY A 299 7.16 10.10 8.82
CA GLY A 299 6.76 8.71 8.78
C GLY A 299 6.98 8.04 7.43
N THR A 300 6.42 6.85 7.31
CA THR A 300 6.43 6.08 6.06
C THR A 300 5.03 5.56 5.78
N THR A 301 4.49 5.94 4.64
CA THR A 301 3.23 5.40 4.11
C THR A 301 3.53 4.30 3.10
N TYR A 302 2.85 3.17 3.24
CA TYR A 302 2.84 2.10 2.25
C TYR A 302 1.51 2.14 1.50
N ILE A 303 1.55 2.20 0.17
CA ILE A 303 0.36 2.31 -0.66
C ILE A 303 0.21 1.02 -1.47
N TYR A 304 -0.87 0.31 -1.23
CA TYR A 304 -1.33 -0.73 -2.14
C TYR A 304 -1.67 -0.08 -3.49
N ALA A 305 -1.05 -0.55 -4.54
CA ALA A 305 -1.36 -0.18 -5.92
C ALA A 305 -1.89 -1.41 -6.65
N GLY A 306 -3.14 -1.37 -7.07
CA GLY A 306 -3.81 -2.46 -7.76
C GLY A 306 -4.53 -2.02 -9.02
N ASP A 307 -4.80 -2.98 -9.90
CA ASP A 307 -5.58 -2.81 -11.11
C ASP A 307 -7.00 -3.35 -10.93
N ARG A 308 -8.00 -2.53 -11.25
CA ARG A 308 -9.39 -2.96 -11.39
C ARG A 308 -9.68 -3.18 -12.87
N TRP A 309 -9.47 -4.40 -13.31
CA TRP A 309 -9.57 -4.78 -14.71
C TRP A 309 -10.97 -4.59 -15.28
N ASN A 310 -11.05 -3.88 -16.39
CA ASN A 310 -12.22 -3.85 -17.29
C ASN A 310 -11.95 -4.81 -18.43
N THR A 311 -12.47 -6.03 -18.34
CA THR A 311 -12.17 -7.11 -19.29
C THR A 311 -12.64 -6.87 -20.72
N SER A 312 -13.55 -5.93 -20.94
CA SER A 312 -14.03 -5.54 -22.29
C SER A 312 -13.20 -4.41 -22.92
N ASP A 313 -12.43 -3.67 -22.09
CA ASP A 313 -11.55 -2.56 -22.52
C ASP A 313 -10.48 -2.40 -21.43
N LEU A 314 -9.36 -3.11 -21.57
CA LEU A 314 -8.32 -3.13 -20.57
C LEU A 314 -7.66 -1.76 -20.37
N GLY A 315 -7.59 -0.94 -21.44
CA GLY A 315 -7.06 0.42 -21.34
C GLY A 315 -7.92 1.37 -20.50
N ALA A 316 -9.22 1.06 -20.31
CA ALA A 316 -10.11 1.80 -19.43
C ALA A 316 -10.17 1.24 -17.98
N SER A 317 -9.31 0.29 -17.63
CA SER A 317 -9.19 -0.25 -16.27
C SER A 317 -8.84 0.86 -15.27
N LYS A 318 -9.25 0.69 -14.02
CA LYS A 318 -9.02 1.70 -12.97
C LYS A 318 -7.85 1.32 -12.07
N LEU A 319 -7.10 2.32 -11.67
CA LEU A 319 -6.05 2.17 -10.67
C LEU A 319 -6.67 2.32 -9.26
N ILE A 320 -6.51 1.31 -8.44
CA ILE A 320 -6.97 1.29 -7.05
C ILE A 320 -5.75 1.45 -6.15
N TRP A 321 -5.56 2.66 -5.62
CA TRP A 321 -4.47 2.98 -4.72
C TRP A 321 -5.03 3.34 -3.37
N LEU A 322 -4.60 2.60 -2.34
CA LEU A 322 -5.10 2.71 -0.98
C LEU A 322 -3.94 2.58 0.01
N PRO A 323 -3.93 3.36 1.09
CA PRO A 323 -2.91 3.23 2.12
C PRO A 323 -3.09 1.93 2.91
N LEU A 324 -1.96 1.28 3.22
CA LEU A 324 -1.88 0.11 4.08
C LEU A 324 -1.66 0.52 5.53
N THR A 325 -2.39 -0.07 6.46
CA THR A 325 -2.09 -0.03 7.90
C THR A 325 -1.33 -1.28 8.30
N ILE A 326 -0.08 -1.13 8.77
CA ILE A 326 0.79 -2.26 9.14
C ILE A 326 1.12 -2.15 10.63
N ARG A 327 0.78 -3.19 11.40
CA ARG A 327 1.06 -3.32 12.84
C ARG A 327 1.70 -4.68 13.14
N GLY A 328 2.99 -4.68 13.45
CA GLY A 328 3.75 -5.93 13.57
C GLY A 328 3.62 -6.75 12.29
N THR A 329 3.18 -8.00 12.40
CA THR A 329 2.96 -8.89 11.23
C THR A 329 1.56 -8.78 10.62
N THR A 330 0.67 -7.95 11.17
CA THR A 330 -0.67 -7.75 10.65
C THR A 330 -0.71 -6.59 9.67
N VAL A 331 -1.29 -6.83 8.51
CA VAL A 331 -1.51 -5.84 7.44
C VAL A 331 -3.00 -5.73 7.20
N ASN A 332 -3.49 -4.50 7.16
CA ASN A 332 -4.88 -4.20 6.83
C ASN A 332 -4.95 -3.19 5.69
N LEU A 333 -5.82 -3.46 4.74
CA LEU A 333 -6.19 -2.56 3.65
C LEU A 333 -7.63 -2.12 3.85
N GLY A 334 -7.83 -0.94 4.41
CA GLY A 334 -9.15 -0.34 4.58
C GLY A 334 -9.69 0.25 3.27
N GLN A 335 -11.02 0.36 3.19
CA GLN A 335 -11.71 0.99 2.06
C GLN A 335 -11.94 2.49 2.33
N TYR A 336 -11.20 3.34 1.64
CA TYR A 336 -11.34 4.80 1.73
C TYR A 336 -11.83 5.35 0.40
N PRO A 337 -13.07 5.87 0.30
CA PRO A 337 -13.56 6.54 -0.91
C PRO A 337 -12.68 7.70 -1.33
N THR A 338 -12.24 8.52 -0.37
CA THR A 338 -11.24 9.57 -0.54
C THR A 338 -10.23 9.53 0.60
N TRP A 339 -8.97 9.81 0.26
CA TRP A 339 -7.86 9.89 1.21
C TRP A 339 -6.80 10.86 0.68
N SER A 340 -5.98 11.40 1.56
CA SER A 340 -4.95 12.37 1.24
C SER A 340 -3.57 11.87 1.64
N LEU A 341 -2.55 12.21 0.85
CA LEU A 341 -1.14 11.85 1.05
C LEU A 341 -0.27 13.09 1.11
N ASP A 342 0.51 13.22 2.16
CA ASP A 342 1.64 14.15 2.22
C ASP A 342 2.94 13.38 1.92
N THR A 343 3.46 13.52 0.70
CA THR A 343 4.67 12.82 0.26
C THR A 343 5.93 13.32 0.94
N SER A 344 5.94 14.55 1.45
CA SER A 344 7.08 15.15 2.15
C SER A 344 7.13 14.71 3.61
N ALA A 345 5.99 14.62 4.26
CA ALA A 345 5.87 14.08 5.62
C ALA A 345 5.88 12.54 5.63
N GLY A 346 5.50 11.89 4.55
CA GLY A 346 5.32 10.42 4.49
C GLY A 346 4.10 9.95 5.28
N THR A 347 3.05 10.79 5.36
CA THR A 347 1.84 10.53 6.13
C THR A 347 0.60 10.58 5.24
N TRP A 348 -0.46 9.93 5.69
CA TRP A 348 -1.74 9.93 5.00
C TRP A 348 -2.90 10.13 5.98
N THR A 349 -4.05 10.52 5.46
CA THR A 349 -5.30 10.64 6.19
C THR A 349 -6.46 10.10 5.36
N ALA A 350 -7.38 9.37 6.01
CA ALA A 350 -8.66 9.03 5.39
C ALA A 350 -9.59 10.24 5.47
N ASP A 351 -10.08 10.71 4.31
CA ASP A 351 -11.00 11.84 4.24
C ASP A 351 -12.45 11.37 4.32
N SER A 352 -12.71 10.09 4.01
CA SER A 352 -14.03 9.45 4.10
C SER A 352 -13.91 7.94 4.25
N GLY A 353 -15.02 7.26 4.57
CA GLY A 353 -15.07 5.80 4.74
C GLY A 353 -14.67 5.32 6.14
N ILE A 354 -14.39 6.22 7.05
CA ILE A 354 -14.09 5.92 8.46
C ILE A 354 -15.35 6.16 9.32
N PRO A 355 -15.60 5.31 10.34
CA PRO A 355 -16.70 5.55 11.25
C PRO A 355 -16.45 6.80 12.11
N ALA A 356 -17.50 7.54 12.40
CA ALA A 356 -17.43 8.64 13.35
C ALA A 356 -17.04 8.12 14.74
N GLU A 357 -16.21 8.88 15.45
CA GLU A 357 -16.00 8.63 16.88
C GLU A 357 -17.25 8.96 17.69
N GLY A 358 -17.40 8.35 18.85
CA GLY A 358 -18.54 8.60 19.72
C GLY A 358 -19.26 7.30 20.12
N VAL A 359 -20.50 7.47 20.56
CA VAL A 359 -21.33 6.35 21.05
C VAL A 359 -22.12 5.73 19.90
N HIS A 360 -21.96 4.43 19.73
CA HIS A 360 -22.61 3.63 18.70
C HIS A 360 -23.27 2.38 19.28
N THR A 361 -24.30 1.91 18.61
CA THR A 361 -24.81 0.55 18.72
C THR A 361 -24.31 -0.27 17.52
N LEU A 362 -23.66 -1.40 17.78
CA LEU A 362 -23.21 -2.33 16.73
C LEU A 362 -24.25 -3.44 16.59
N LYS A 363 -24.98 -3.46 15.46
CA LYS A 363 -25.96 -4.51 15.16
C LYS A 363 -25.40 -5.48 14.14
N ASN A 364 -25.47 -6.77 14.44
CA ASN A 364 -25.05 -7.81 13.52
C ASN A 364 -25.97 -7.83 12.28
N VAL A 365 -25.40 -7.86 11.08
CA VAL A 365 -26.16 -7.82 9.82
C VAL A 365 -27.02 -9.06 9.62
N ASN A 366 -26.53 -10.24 10.06
CA ASN A 366 -27.26 -11.50 9.92
C ASN A 366 -28.49 -11.60 10.82
N SER A 367 -28.36 -11.17 12.10
CA SER A 367 -29.39 -11.34 13.11
C SER A 367 -30.20 -10.09 13.39
N SER A 368 -29.70 -8.91 13.04
CA SER A 368 -30.18 -7.58 13.43
C SER A 368 -30.16 -7.32 14.94
N LEU A 369 -29.46 -8.18 15.72
CA LEU A 369 -29.32 -8.04 17.17
C LEU A 369 -28.08 -7.22 17.52
N PRO A 370 -28.16 -6.30 18.53
CA PRO A 370 -27.02 -5.58 19.05
C PRO A 370 -25.99 -6.47 19.74
N MET A 371 -24.72 -6.06 19.66
CA MET A 371 -23.64 -6.52 20.53
C MET A 371 -23.92 -6.04 21.96
N ASP A 372 -23.89 -6.95 22.94
CA ASP A 372 -24.37 -6.75 24.31
C ASP A 372 -23.38 -7.30 25.34
N VAL A 373 -23.15 -6.55 26.39
CA VAL A 373 -22.46 -7.09 27.57
C VAL A 373 -23.45 -7.93 28.36
N SER A 374 -23.22 -9.22 28.45
CA SER A 374 -24.11 -10.20 29.08
C SER A 374 -24.60 -9.75 30.47
N SER A 375 -25.92 -9.80 30.65
CA SER A 375 -26.60 -9.40 31.90
C SER A 375 -26.35 -7.94 32.28
N GLY A 376 -25.83 -7.11 31.38
CA GLY A 376 -25.45 -5.71 31.65
C GLY A 376 -24.43 -5.62 32.79
N SER A 377 -23.53 -6.58 32.90
CA SER A 377 -22.46 -6.63 33.91
C SER A 377 -21.52 -5.44 33.79
N THR A 378 -20.91 -5.03 34.91
CA THR A 378 -19.82 -4.04 34.95
C THR A 378 -18.50 -4.66 35.40
N ALA A 379 -18.43 -5.99 35.53
CA ALA A 379 -17.23 -6.71 35.95
C ALA A 379 -16.33 -7.02 34.77
N ASN A 380 -15.01 -7.10 35.02
CA ASN A 380 -14.05 -7.71 34.11
C ASN A 380 -14.43 -9.17 33.82
N GLY A 381 -14.19 -9.64 32.60
CA GLY A 381 -14.46 -11.00 32.16
C GLY A 381 -15.93 -11.24 31.76
N ALA A 382 -16.80 -10.23 31.86
CA ALA A 382 -18.18 -10.40 31.41
C ALA A 382 -18.23 -10.60 29.89
N LYS A 383 -18.89 -11.68 29.47
CA LYS A 383 -18.88 -12.14 28.09
C LYS A 383 -19.75 -11.28 27.18
N ILE A 384 -19.33 -11.18 25.94
CA ILE A 384 -20.06 -10.46 24.90
C ILE A 384 -20.95 -11.45 24.15
N ILE A 385 -22.21 -11.03 24.00
CA ILE A 385 -23.27 -11.80 23.32
C ILE A 385 -24.02 -10.90 22.36
N GLN A 386 -24.88 -11.44 21.53
CA GLN A 386 -25.94 -10.67 20.88
C GLN A 386 -27.25 -10.78 21.68
N TRP A 387 -28.01 -9.71 21.77
CA TRP A 387 -29.26 -9.65 22.51
C TRP A 387 -30.30 -8.72 21.87
N PRO A 388 -31.63 -8.96 21.98
CA PRO A 388 -32.62 -8.02 21.50
C PRO A 388 -32.38 -6.60 22.01
N SER A 389 -32.65 -5.60 21.17
CA SER A 389 -32.45 -4.21 21.55
C SER A 389 -33.29 -3.84 22.78
N ASN A 390 -32.62 -3.34 23.80
CA ASN A 390 -33.25 -2.89 25.03
C ASN A 390 -33.02 -1.38 25.30
N GLY A 391 -32.27 -0.69 24.42
CA GLY A 391 -31.91 0.72 24.57
C GLY A 391 -30.96 1.03 25.72
N GLY A 392 -30.44 0.00 26.38
CA GLY A 392 -29.56 0.14 27.55
C GLY A 392 -28.09 0.45 27.17
N PRO A 393 -27.34 1.06 28.12
CA PRO A 393 -25.94 1.41 27.90
C PRO A 393 -25.02 0.20 27.80
N ASN A 394 -25.47 -1.01 28.12
CA ASN A 394 -24.76 -2.27 27.92
C ASN A 394 -24.72 -2.73 26.44
N GLN A 395 -25.49 -2.07 25.55
CA GLN A 395 -25.51 -2.27 24.11
C GLN A 395 -24.91 -1.08 23.36
N GLN A 396 -24.35 -0.13 24.09
CA GLN A 396 -23.73 1.07 23.55
C GLN A 396 -22.22 1.04 23.77
N TRP A 397 -21.48 1.40 22.74
CA TRP A 397 -20.03 1.36 22.72
C TRP A 397 -19.47 2.71 22.29
N THR A 398 -18.58 3.27 23.10
CA THR A 398 -17.82 4.45 22.70
C THR A 398 -16.68 3.98 21.79
N LEU A 399 -16.74 4.43 20.55
CA LEU A 399 -15.72 4.20 19.53
C LEU A 399 -14.71 5.34 19.60
N THR A 400 -13.43 5.01 19.80
CA THR A 400 -12.33 5.98 19.82
C THR A 400 -11.23 5.52 18.87
N ARG A 401 -10.86 6.40 17.94
CA ARG A 401 -9.74 6.16 17.01
C ARG A 401 -8.42 6.34 17.75
N VAL A 402 -7.54 5.33 17.71
CA VAL A 402 -6.23 5.35 18.35
C VAL A 402 -5.06 5.43 17.36
N ALA A 403 -5.30 5.05 16.13
CA ALA A 403 -4.37 5.19 15.01
C ALA A 403 -5.14 5.06 13.68
N ASP A 404 -4.41 5.09 12.55
CA ASP A 404 -5.01 4.90 11.23
C ASP A 404 -5.75 3.57 11.15
N ASN A 405 -7.07 3.65 10.86
CA ASN A 405 -8.02 2.53 10.83
C ASN A 405 -8.04 1.65 12.08
N ILE A 406 -7.54 2.11 13.22
CA ILE A 406 -7.51 1.35 14.47
C ILE A 406 -8.32 2.07 15.55
N TYR A 407 -9.23 1.31 16.16
CA TYR A 407 -10.17 1.81 17.15
C TYR A 407 -10.19 0.96 18.42
N THR A 408 -10.59 1.57 19.51
CA THR A 408 -11.03 0.88 20.72
C THR A 408 -12.53 1.02 20.87
N LEU A 409 -13.18 -0.02 21.39
CA LEU A 409 -14.61 -0.05 21.71
C LEU A 409 -14.76 -0.16 23.23
N LYS A 410 -15.34 0.87 23.85
CA LYS A 410 -15.52 0.96 25.30
C LYS A 410 -16.99 0.92 25.66
N SER A 411 -17.43 -0.03 26.48
CA SER A 411 -18.82 -0.12 26.91
C SER A 411 -19.24 1.15 27.66
N VAL A 412 -20.34 1.76 27.24
CA VAL A 412 -20.88 2.97 27.87
C VAL A 412 -21.30 2.68 29.32
N LYS A 413 -21.77 1.47 29.58
CA LYS A 413 -22.24 1.09 30.92
C LYS A 413 -21.12 0.89 31.92
N SER A 414 -20.08 0.16 31.54
CA SER A 414 -19.01 -0.25 32.47
C SER A 414 -17.77 0.62 32.37
N GLY A 415 -17.54 1.27 31.24
CA GLY A 415 -16.29 1.93 30.95
C GLY A 415 -15.13 0.96 30.64
N LEU A 416 -15.39 -0.34 30.46
CA LEU A 416 -14.41 -1.37 30.11
C LEU A 416 -14.32 -1.53 28.58
N CYS A 417 -13.17 -1.98 28.10
CA CYS A 417 -12.90 -2.18 26.68
C CYS A 417 -13.34 -3.57 26.20
N LEU A 418 -13.80 -3.65 24.95
CA LEU A 418 -13.97 -4.91 24.24
C LEU A 418 -12.62 -5.60 24.10
N ASP A 419 -12.53 -6.87 24.51
CA ASP A 419 -11.28 -7.55 24.78
C ASP A 419 -11.26 -8.97 24.24
N VAL A 420 -10.12 -9.38 23.70
CA VAL A 420 -9.81 -10.79 23.43
C VAL A 420 -9.12 -11.36 24.67
N PRO A 421 -9.73 -12.34 25.37
CA PRO A 421 -9.15 -12.92 26.58
C PRO A 421 -7.73 -13.42 26.37
N SER A 422 -6.83 -13.11 27.32
CA SER A 422 -5.46 -13.60 27.35
C SER A 422 -4.64 -13.32 26.08
N HIS A 423 -4.99 -12.31 25.29
CA HIS A 423 -4.37 -12.00 23.99
C HIS A 423 -4.38 -13.20 23.02
N SER A 424 -5.40 -14.05 23.09
CA SER A 424 -5.48 -15.25 22.24
C SER A 424 -5.51 -14.89 20.75
N THR A 425 -4.86 -15.71 19.96
CA THR A 425 -4.92 -15.68 18.48
C THR A 425 -5.70 -16.87 17.91
N ASP A 426 -6.38 -17.62 18.76
CA ASP A 426 -7.15 -18.78 18.37
C ASP A 426 -8.55 -18.37 17.90
N THR A 427 -9.07 -19.05 16.89
CA THR A 427 -10.45 -18.91 16.43
C THR A 427 -11.45 -19.49 17.44
N GLY A 428 -12.68 -18.97 17.49
CA GLY A 428 -13.74 -19.43 18.39
C GLY A 428 -13.66 -18.86 19.80
N VAL A 429 -12.69 -18.00 20.11
CA VAL A 429 -12.55 -17.40 21.44
C VAL A 429 -13.61 -16.32 21.64
N GLN A 430 -14.53 -16.57 22.61
CA GLN A 430 -15.56 -15.61 22.95
C GLN A 430 -14.97 -14.33 23.57
N LEU A 431 -15.38 -13.17 23.03
CA LEU A 431 -14.96 -11.87 23.52
C LEU A 431 -15.55 -11.57 24.90
N GLU A 432 -14.88 -10.69 25.62
CA GLU A 432 -15.30 -10.19 26.92
C GLU A 432 -15.06 -8.67 27.02
N GLN A 433 -15.53 -8.07 28.08
CA GLN A 433 -15.07 -6.74 28.47
C GLN A 433 -13.97 -6.85 29.53
N TRP A 434 -12.95 -6.00 29.43
CA TRP A 434 -11.86 -5.95 30.40
C TRP A 434 -11.37 -4.52 30.63
N THR A 435 -10.70 -4.27 31.76
CA THR A 435 -10.03 -2.99 32.01
C THR A 435 -9.18 -2.60 30.81
N CYS A 436 -9.37 -1.38 30.32
CA CYS A 436 -8.61 -0.90 29.14
C CYS A 436 -7.12 -0.86 29.47
N ASN A 437 -6.32 -1.58 28.70
CA ASN A 437 -4.88 -1.76 28.90
C ASN A 437 -4.04 -1.19 27.73
N GLY A 438 -4.67 -0.76 26.62
CA GLY A 438 -4.01 -0.25 25.41
C GLY A 438 -3.33 -1.32 24.57
N GLY A 439 -3.50 -2.60 24.91
CA GLY A 439 -2.94 -3.73 24.15
C GLY A 439 -3.65 -3.99 22.83
N THR A 440 -3.00 -4.70 21.92
CA THR A 440 -3.55 -5.07 20.61
C THR A 440 -4.75 -6.01 20.68
N ASN A 441 -4.95 -6.68 21.81
CA ASN A 441 -6.15 -7.49 22.11
C ASN A 441 -7.42 -6.67 22.38
N GLN A 442 -7.30 -5.35 22.49
CA GLN A 442 -8.40 -4.38 22.67
C GLN A 442 -8.46 -3.36 21.53
N GLN A 443 -7.70 -3.59 20.46
CA GLN A 443 -7.64 -2.73 19.29
C GLN A 443 -8.19 -3.47 18.07
N TRP A 444 -8.94 -2.75 17.26
CA TRP A 444 -9.73 -3.32 16.17
C TRP A 444 -9.56 -2.49 14.90
N PHE A 445 -9.28 -3.14 13.78
CA PHE A 445 -9.49 -2.53 12.47
C PHE A 445 -10.99 -2.46 12.19
N LEU A 446 -11.45 -1.36 11.62
CA LEU A 446 -12.85 -1.19 11.20
C LEU A 446 -12.89 -0.97 9.69
N ASP A 447 -13.21 -2.02 8.97
CA ASP A 447 -13.21 -2.02 7.52
C ASP A 447 -14.60 -1.83 6.97
N LEU A 448 -14.83 -0.72 6.26
CA LEU A 448 -16.07 -0.47 5.57
C LEU A 448 -16.31 -1.57 4.52
N VAL A 449 -17.48 -2.19 4.55
CA VAL A 449 -17.88 -3.22 3.58
C VAL A 449 -19.15 -2.79 2.83
N GLY A 450 -19.19 -3.11 1.54
CA GLY A 450 -20.31 -2.74 0.67
C GLY A 450 -20.20 -1.36 0.06
N SER A 451 -21.24 -0.54 0.18
CA SER A 451 -21.29 0.81 -0.43
C SER A 451 -20.41 1.81 0.29
N TYR A 452 -19.75 2.70 -0.43
CA TYR A 452 -18.96 3.82 0.11
C TYR A 452 -19.75 4.79 1.03
N THR A 453 -21.06 4.77 0.93
CA THR A 453 -21.97 5.59 1.78
C THR A 453 -22.60 4.77 2.91
N GLY A 454 -22.18 3.51 3.05
CA GLY A 454 -22.72 2.60 4.07
C GLY A 454 -22.13 2.85 5.46
N SER A 455 -22.77 2.24 6.46
CA SER A 455 -22.33 2.21 7.86
C SER A 455 -22.10 0.78 8.34
N THR A 456 -21.79 -0.14 7.42
CA THR A 456 -21.54 -1.55 7.73
C THR A 456 -20.04 -1.82 7.68
N TYR A 457 -19.53 -2.41 8.75
CA TYR A 457 -18.10 -2.67 8.93
C TYR A 457 -17.85 -4.14 9.29
N MET A 458 -16.70 -4.65 8.91
CA MET A 458 -16.07 -5.80 9.54
C MET A 458 -15.05 -5.28 10.56
N LEU A 459 -14.89 -6.02 11.65
CA LEU A 459 -14.01 -5.64 12.75
C LEU A 459 -12.99 -6.77 12.95
N ALA A 460 -11.73 -6.52 12.60
CA ALA A 460 -10.64 -7.48 12.80
C ALA A 460 -9.75 -7.10 13.97
N GLY A 461 -9.37 -8.07 14.80
CA GLY A 461 -8.45 -7.85 15.92
C GLY A 461 -7.04 -7.51 15.45
N VAL A 462 -6.48 -6.38 15.93
CA VAL A 462 -5.10 -5.97 15.58
C VAL A 462 -4.07 -7.02 16.01
N GLY A 463 -4.32 -7.71 17.13
CA GLY A 463 -3.43 -8.74 17.65
C GLY A 463 -3.60 -10.12 17.02
N SER A 464 -4.81 -10.47 16.56
CA SER A 464 -5.15 -11.81 16.09
C SER A 464 -5.36 -11.90 14.58
N ASP A 465 -5.74 -10.80 13.93
CA ASP A 465 -6.18 -10.76 12.52
C ASP A 465 -7.46 -11.61 12.28
N LEU A 466 -8.25 -11.83 13.34
CA LEU A 466 -9.51 -12.55 13.30
C LEU A 466 -10.69 -11.58 13.38
N GLU A 467 -11.79 -11.94 12.70
CA GLU A 467 -12.99 -11.09 12.62
C GLU A 467 -13.91 -11.28 13.83
N ILE A 468 -14.51 -10.19 14.31
CA ILE A 468 -15.61 -10.28 15.27
C ILE A 468 -16.84 -10.90 14.60
N SER A 469 -17.29 -12.03 15.10
CA SER A 469 -18.37 -12.83 14.54
C SER A 469 -19.40 -13.22 15.60
N VAL A 470 -20.65 -13.38 15.19
CA VAL A 470 -21.60 -14.16 15.98
C VAL A 470 -21.33 -15.64 15.74
N ALA A 471 -20.99 -16.36 16.80
CA ALA A 471 -20.62 -17.76 16.75
C ALA A 471 -21.69 -18.62 16.01
N ASN A 472 -21.20 -19.52 15.12
CA ASN A 472 -22.02 -20.40 14.29
C ASN A 472 -23.05 -19.66 13.43
N ALA A 473 -22.82 -18.40 13.09
CA ALA A 473 -23.77 -17.53 12.37
C ALA A 473 -25.19 -17.52 12.98
N SER A 474 -25.28 -17.69 14.28
CA SER A 474 -26.55 -17.79 15.01
C SER A 474 -27.37 -16.49 14.89
N THR A 475 -28.67 -16.63 14.77
CA THR A 475 -29.63 -15.50 14.82
C THR A 475 -30.40 -15.42 16.14
N THR A 476 -30.07 -16.31 17.10
CA THR A 476 -30.77 -16.35 18.38
C THR A 476 -30.14 -15.42 19.41
N SER A 477 -30.96 -14.92 20.35
CA SER A 477 -30.47 -14.16 21.50
C SER A 477 -29.54 -15.02 22.36
N ARG A 478 -28.60 -14.39 23.06
CA ARG A 478 -27.53 -15.01 23.88
C ARG A 478 -26.45 -15.73 23.10
N ALA A 479 -26.48 -15.76 21.76
CA ALA A 479 -25.37 -16.30 21.02
C ALA A 479 -24.09 -15.52 21.31
N ALA A 480 -23.00 -16.25 21.48
CA ALA A 480 -21.68 -15.68 21.74
C ALA A 480 -21.21 -14.78 20.60
N VAL A 481 -20.56 -13.68 20.96
CA VAL A 481 -19.74 -12.90 20.00
C VAL A 481 -18.27 -13.31 20.24
N ALA A 482 -17.63 -13.82 19.22
CA ALA A 482 -16.29 -14.41 19.28
C ALA A 482 -15.40 -13.86 18.16
N GLN A 483 -14.09 -14.05 18.29
CA GLN A 483 -13.20 -13.87 17.13
C GLN A 483 -13.18 -15.16 16.30
N GLU A 484 -13.31 -15.02 14.98
CA GLU A 484 -13.39 -16.14 14.05
C GLU A 484 -12.55 -15.88 12.80
N THR A 485 -12.16 -16.94 12.10
CA THR A 485 -11.53 -16.79 10.79
C THR A 485 -12.44 -16.00 9.85
N GLY A 486 -11.89 -15.00 9.19
CA GLY A 486 -12.62 -14.13 8.26
C GLY A 486 -13.15 -14.90 7.04
N THR A 487 -14.45 -14.76 6.77
CA THR A 487 -15.15 -15.38 5.62
C THR A 487 -15.96 -14.37 4.79
N GLY A 488 -16.15 -13.16 5.32
CA GLY A 488 -17.04 -12.15 4.72
C GLY A 488 -18.53 -12.40 4.94
N ALA A 489 -18.90 -13.40 5.74
CA ALA A 489 -20.30 -13.72 6.03
C ALA A 489 -21.01 -12.58 6.78
N THR A 490 -22.33 -12.47 6.62
CA THR A 490 -23.15 -11.44 7.30
C THR A 490 -23.09 -11.52 8.82
N SER A 491 -22.75 -12.69 9.38
CA SER A 491 -22.48 -12.87 10.82
C SER A 491 -21.21 -12.16 11.32
N GLN A 492 -20.32 -11.76 10.41
CA GLN A 492 -19.11 -10.99 10.68
C GLN A 492 -19.25 -9.50 10.35
N GLN A 493 -20.41 -9.09 9.88
CA GLN A 493 -20.68 -7.71 9.48
C GLN A 493 -21.55 -7.02 10.52
N TRP A 494 -21.22 -5.76 10.83
CA TRP A 494 -21.84 -4.97 11.88
C TRP A 494 -22.25 -3.60 11.36
N SER A 495 -23.51 -3.24 11.49
CA SER A 495 -23.98 -1.89 11.20
C SER A 495 -23.82 -1.00 12.44
N LEU A 496 -23.21 0.17 12.26
CA LEU A 496 -23.05 1.20 13.29
C LEU A 496 -24.20 2.20 13.19
N SER A 497 -24.82 2.51 14.33
CA SER A 497 -25.93 3.48 14.43
C SER A 497 -25.86 4.29 15.72
#